data_d10aecf50fbbcde6c3fe44ec5adcf64c
#
_entry.id   d10aecf50fbbcde6c3fe44ec5adcf64c
#
_cell.length_a   1.000
_cell.length_b   1.000
_cell.length_c   1.000
_cell.angle_alpha   90.00
_cell.angle_beta   90.00
_cell.angle_gamma   90.00
#
_symmetry.space_group_name_H-M   'P 1'
#
loop_
_entity.id
_entity.type
_entity.pdbx_description
1 polymer ?
#
loop_
_entity_poly.entity_id
_entity_poly.type
_entity_poly.pdbx_seq_one_letter_code
_entity_poly.pdbx_strand_id
1 'polypeptide(L)'
;MFRILLIIFILNFYNSAFSSIKEKIISQMQLTNNLSFDFIQTINGKNKNGKCIIKYPKKIFCEYDGSQQKIIVSNGKSLIIKNRNSKNYYIYPLKKTPLEFLLNKEYLISKIYNLKPLEINKKYINFKILENNNEINIFFDKKNLNLIGWQTVDIYQNLAVTFISSVKINQKINNK
;
A
#
# COMPACT_ATOMS: atom_id res chain seq x y z
N MET A 1 0.25 -42.74 22.96
CA MET A 1 -0.55 -42.36 21.77
C MET A 1 -1.43 -41.12 22.02
N PHE A 2 -2.14 -41.00 23.14
CA PHE A 2 -3.04 -39.88 23.45
C PHE A 2 -2.36 -38.48 23.47
N ARG A 3 -1.13 -38.40 24.01
CA ARG A 3 -0.36 -37.12 24.08
C ARG A 3 0.11 -36.61 22.73
N ILE A 4 0.43 -37.48 21.77
CA ILE A 4 0.87 -37.13 20.44
C ILE A 4 -0.31 -36.58 19.62
N LEU A 5 -1.50 -37.17 19.76
CA LEU A 5 -2.73 -36.71 19.13
C LEU A 5 -3.14 -35.30 19.57
N LEU A 6 -2.93 -34.96 20.84
CA LEU A 6 -3.23 -33.65 21.41
C LEU A 6 -2.30 -32.56 20.83
N ILE A 7 -1.01 -32.87 20.62
CA ILE A 7 -0.05 -31.92 20.01
C ILE A 7 -0.37 -31.65 18.54
N ILE A 8 -0.77 -32.67 17.78
CA ILE A 8 -1.17 -32.52 16.37
C ILE A 8 -2.45 -31.68 16.26
N PHE A 9 -3.38 -31.79 17.19
CA PHE A 9 -4.60 -31.01 17.23
C PHE A 9 -4.34 -29.51 17.50
N ILE A 10 -3.40 -29.20 18.42
CA ILE A 10 -3.01 -27.80 18.72
C ILE A 10 -2.31 -27.13 17.53
N LEU A 11 -1.48 -27.86 16.79
CA LEU A 11 -0.77 -27.30 15.62
C LEU A 11 -1.72 -26.90 14.47
N ASN A 12 -2.88 -27.55 14.34
CA ASN A 12 -3.86 -27.20 13.30
C ASN A 12 -4.65 -25.92 13.61
N PHE A 13 -4.80 -25.51 14.87
CA PHE A 13 -5.51 -24.28 15.24
C PHE A 13 -4.75 -23.00 14.88
N TYR A 14 -3.40 -23.01 14.88
CA TYR A 14 -2.61 -21.83 14.55
C TYR A 14 -2.69 -21.45 13.05
N ASN A 15 -2.87 -22.41 12.16
CA ASN A 15 -2.97 -22.11 10.73
C ASN A 15 -4.32 -21.48 10.32
N SER A 16 -5.40 -21.77 11.03
CA SER A 16 -6.73 -21.26 10.70
C SER A 16 -6.91 -19.77 11.05
N ALA A 17 -6.25 -19.26 12.09
CA ALA A 17 -6.37 -17.86 12.48
C ALA A 17 -5.73 -16.90 11.46
N PHE A 18 -4.59 -17.25 10.88
CA PHE A 18 -3.92 -16.44 9.85
C PHE A 18 -4.63 -16.51 8.49
N SER A 19 -5.21 -17.62 8.15
CA SER A 19 -6.07 -17.74 6.97
C SER A 19 -7.25 -16.78 7.06
N SER A 20 -7.94 -16.75 8.19
CA SER A 20 -9.08 -15.85 8.44
C SER A 20 -8.72 -14.36 8.35
N ILE A 21 -7.56 -13.93 8.84
CA ILE A 21 -7.11 -12.53 8.79
C ILE A 21 -6.80 -12.13 7.34
N LYS A 22 -6.08 -12.96 6.61
CA LYS A 22 -5.74 -12.73 5.20
C LYS A 22 -7.00 -12.60 4.33
N GLU A 23 -7.95 -13.48 4.51
CA GLU A 23 -9.22 -13.46 3.79
C GLU A 23 -10.03 -12.18 4.06
N LYS A 24 -10.05 -11.72 5.30
CA LYS A 24 -10.69 -10.44 5.66
C LYS A 24 -10.01 -9.25 5.00
N ILE A 25 -8.67 -9.20 4.97
CA ILE A 25 -7.91 -8.15 4.28
C ILE A 25 -8.25 -8.16 2.79
N ILE A 26 -8.23 -9.33 2.14
CA ILE A 26 -8.58 -9.48 0.73
C ILE A 26 -10.00 -8.98 0.45
N SER A 27 -10.96 -9.40 1.27
CA SER A 27 -12.37 -8.96 1.14
C SER A 27 -12.51 -7.44 1.26
N GLN A 28 -11.85 -6.81 2.23
CA GLN A 28 -11.85 -5.34 2.36
C GLN A 28 -11.21 -4.66 1.15
N MET A 29 -10.10 -5.19 0.64
CA MET A 29 -9.46 -4.66 -0.57
C MET A 29 -10.39 -4.79 -1.78
N GLN A 30 -11.09 -5.91 -1.96
CA GLN A 30 -12.05 -6.12 -3.05
C GLN A 30 -13.16 -5.07 -3.05
N LEU A 31 -13.69 -4.73 -1.89
CA LEU A 31 -14.75 -3.73 -1.72
C LEU A 31 -14.25 -2.28 -1.88
N THR A 32 -12.94 -2.05 -1.86
CA THR A 32 -12.37 -0.71 -1.94
C THR A 32 -12.21 -0.26 -3.39
N ASN A 33 -12.95 0.77 -3.81
CA ASN A 33 -12.85 1.36 -5.14
C ASN A 33 -11.97 2.62 -5.15
N ASN A 34 -11.99 3.37 -4.05
CA ASN A 34 -11.13 4.52 -3.87
C ASN A 34 -10.76 4.73 -2.40
N LEU A 35 -9.64 5.42 -2.20
CA LEU A 35 -9.12 5.81 -0.89
C LEU A 35 -8.74 7.28 -0.96
N SER A 36 -9.09 8.07 0.05
CA SER A 36 -8.48 9.38 0.32
C SER A 36 -7.84 9.35 1.70
N PHE A 37 -6.66 9.95 1.84
CA PHE A 37 -5.88 9.89 3.08
C PHE A 37 -4.84 11.00 3.18
N ASP A 38 -4.43 11.29 4.40
CA ASP A 38 -3.23 12.05 4.71
C ASP A 38 -2.05 11.07 4.79
N PHE A 39 -0.84 11.52 4.42
CA PHE A 39 0.34 10.64 4.49
C PHE A 39 1.56 11.34 5.07
N ILE A 40 2.44 10.52 5.65
CA ILE A 40 3.82 10.86 5.99
C ILE A 40 4.71 9.90 5.23
N GLN A 41 5.58 10.42 4.37
CA GLN A 41 6.53 9.65 3.59
C GLN A 41 7.95 9.99 4.03
N THR A 42 8.71 8.98 4.43
CA THR A 42 10.13 9.10 4.77
C THR A 42 10.98 8.59 3.63
N ILE A 43 11.88 9.45 3.10
CA ILE A 43 12.88 9.10 2.09
C ILE A 43 14.22 9.65 2.56
N ASN A 44 15.26 8.79 2.69
CA ASN A 44 16.57 9.17 3.16
C ASN A 44 16.53 9.98 4.47
N GLY A 45 15.72 9.54 5.44
CA GLY A 45 15.55 10.19 6.74
C GLY A 45 14.77 11.51 6.73
N LYS A 46 14.31 11.99 5.56
CA LYS A 46 13.53 13.23 5.43
C LYS A 46 12.05 12.91 5.31
N ASN A 47 11.24 13.52 6.16
CA ASN A 47 9.79 13.38 6.12
C ASN A 47 9.17 14.38 5.14
N LYS A 48 8.18 13.91 4.41
CA LYS A 48 7.31 14.70 3.53
C LYS A 48 5.88 14.32 3.83
N ASN A 49 5.04 15.32 4.02
CA ASN A 49 3.61 15.15 4.31
C ASN A 49 2.79 15.53 3.08
N GLY A 50 1.54 15.15 3.09
CA GLY A 50 0.59 15.54 2.06
C GLY A 50 -0.69 14.75 2.11
N LYS A 51 -1.48 14.89 1.05
CA LYS A 51 -2.77 14.22 0.89
C LYS A 51 -2.81 13.48 -0.43
N CYS A 52 -3.42 12.32 -0.44
CA CYS A 52 -3.60 11.52 -1.65
C CYS A 52 -5.04 11.06 -1.82
N ILE A 53 -5.40 10.86 -3.07
CA ILE A 53 -6.59 10.12 -3.49
C ILE A 53 -6.12 9.04 -4.45
N ILE A 54 -6.43 7.79 -4.15
CA ILE A 54 -6.27 6.65 -5.05
C ILE A 54 -7.64 6.27 -5.56
N LYS A 55 -7.77 6.08 -6.86
CA LYS A 55 -8.95 5.49 -7.51
C LYS A 55 -8.50 4.28 -8.32
N TYR A 56 -8.90 3.11 -7.89
CA TYR A 56 -8.59 1.88 -8.59
C TYR A 56 -9.37 1.76 -9.91
N PRO A 57 -8.77 1.15 -10.95
CA PRO A 57 -7.37 0.77 -11.01
C PRO A 57 -6.44 1.94 -11.39
N LYS A 58 -5.23 1.94 -10.87
CA LYS A 58 -4.03 2.66 -11.37
C LYS A 58 -4.09 4.19 -11.40
N LYS A 59 -5.08 4.84 -10.79
CA LYS A 59 -5.16 6.29 -10.73
C LYS A 59 -4.79 6.78 -9.33
N ILE A 60 -3.98 7.83 -9.29
CA ILE A 60 -3.59 8.50 -8.04
C ILE A 60 -3.46 10.00 -8.29
N PHE A 61 -3.82 10.77 -7.29
CA PHE A 61 -3.55 12.20 -7.19
C PHE A 61 -3.02 12.47 -5.79
N CYS A 62 -1.80 13.00 -5.68
CA CYS A 62 -1.19 13.40 -4.42
C CYS A 62 -0.69 14.82 -4.48
N GLU A 63 -0.97 15.58 -3.43
CA GLU A 63 -0.41 16.91 -3.18
C GLU A 63 0.49 16.82 -1.95
N TYR A 64 1.75 17.23 -2.11
CA TYR A 64 2.72 17.30 -1.04
C TYR A 64 2.72 18.68 -0.42
N ASP A 65 2.81 18.74 0.89
CA ASP A 65 2.98 19.99 1.62
C ASP A 65 4.38 20.57 1.39
N GLY A 66 4.54 21.87 1.72
CA GLY A 66 5.83 22.56 1.65
C GLY A 66 5.94 23.52 0.46
N SER A 67 7.07 24.22 0.39
CA SER A 67 7.30 25.35 -0.53
C SER A 67 7.25 24.96 -2.03
N GLN A 68 7.64 23.73 -2.35
CA GLN A 68 7.63 23.27 -3.75
C GLN A 68 6.27 22.81 -4.24
N GLN A 69 5.32 22.53 -3.32
CA GLN A 69 3.96 22.06 -3.65
C GLN A 69 3.98 20.97 -4.73
N LYS A 70 4.76 19.91 -4.50
CA LYS A 70 4.88 18.80 -5.44
C LYS A 70 3.55 18.09 -5.63
N ILE A 71 3.19 17.82 -6.86
CA ILE A 71 2.00 17.07 -7.25
C ILE A 71 2.46 15.80 -7.96
N ILE A 72 1.81 14.68 -7.63
CA ILE A 72 1.97 13.40 -8.32
C ILE A 72 0.61 12.96 -8.83
N VAL A 73 0.53 12.65 -10.12
CA VAL A 73 -0.70 12.21 -10.76
C VAL A 73 -0.44 10.99 -11.62
N SER A 74 -1.33 10.00 -11.57
CA SER A 74 -1.38 8.93 -12.57
C SER A 74 -2.76 8.83 -13.19
N ASN A 75 -2.78 8.66 -14.52
CA ASN A 75 -3.98 8.37 -15.30
C ASN A 75 -4.17 6.87 -15.59
N GLY A 76 -3.30 6.02 -15.04
CA GLY A 76 -3.26 4.57 -15.28
C GLY A 76 -2.22 4.12 -16.32
N LYS A 77 -1.68 5.04 -17.13
CA LYS A 77 -0.62 4.75 -18.12
C LYS A 77 0.69 5.46 -17.79
N SER A 78 0.59 6.72 -17.39
CA SER A 78 1.72 7.60 -17.09
C SER A 78 1.64 8.11 -15.66
N LEU A 79 2.80 8.28 -15.04
CA LEU A 79 3.01 8.99 -13.78
C LEU A 79 3.60 10.35 -14.09
N ILE A 80 2.94 11.41 -13.66
CA ILE A 80 3.37 12.79 -13.83
C ILE A 80 3.78 13.34 -12.47
N ILE A 81 4.96 13.92 -12.41
CA ILE A 81 5.48 14.61 -11.22
C ILE A 81 5.71 16.06 -11.61
N LYS A 82 5.06 16.98 -10.89
CA LYS A 82 5.15 18.42 -11.13
C LYS A 82 5.32 19.17 -9.82
N ASN A 83 6.14 20.20 -9.81
CA ASN A 83 6.11 21.23 -8.77
C ASN A 83 5.15 22.33 -9.21
N ARG A 84 4.18 22.70 -8.37
CA ARG A 84 3.13 23.67 -8.74
C ARG A 84 3.70 25.01 -9.21
N ASN A 85 4.80 25.44 -8.62
CA ASN A 85 5.50 26.70 -8.91
C ASN A 85 6.48 26.60 -10.09
N SER A 86 6.58 25.45 -10.75
CA SER A 86 7.44 25.22 -11.91
C SER A 86 6.60 25.01 -13.17
N LYS A 87 7.09 25.50 -14.30
CA LYS A 87 6.54 25.15 -15.61
C LYS A 87 6.95 23.74 -16.04
N ASN A 88 8.00 23.17 -15.44
CA ASN A 88 8.52 21.86 -15.78
C ASN A 88 7.77 20.75 -15.05
N TYR A 89 7.59 19.64 -15.74
CA TYR A 89 7.06 18.40 -15.19
C TYR A 89 7.80 17.21 -15.79
N TYR A 90 7.76 16.09 -15.06
CA TYR A 90 8.39 14.84 -15.50
C TYR A 90 7.29 13.80 -15.76
N ILE A 91 7.43 13.06 -16.85
CA ILE A 91 6.52 11.98 -17.23
C ILE A 91 7.29 10.66 -17.22
N TYR A 92 6.75 9.68 -16.51
CA TYR A 92 7.27 8.32 -16.47
C TYR A 92 6.18 7.35 -16.90
N PRO A 93 6.49 6.30 -17.69
CA PRO A 93 5.55 5.19 -17.87
C PRO A 93 5.24 4.57 -16.52
N LEU A 94 3.97 4.49 -16.11
CA LEU A 94 3.57 3.98 -14.80
C LEU A 94 4.13 2.57 -14.56
N LYS A 95 4.09 1.72 -15.59
CA LYS A 95 4.61 0.33 -15.57
C LYS A 95 6.11 0.20 -15.24
N LYS A 96 6.87 1.29 -15.36
CA LYS A 96 8.29 1.34 -14.98
C LYS A 96 8.51 1.88 -13.57
N THR A 97 7.46 2.12 -12.81
CA THR A 97 7.52 2.64 -11.45
C THR A 97 6.95 1.63 -10.46
N PRO A 98 7.43 1.58 -9.20
CA PRO A 98 6.86 0.71 -8.18
C PRO A 98 5.39 1.02 -7.85
N LEU A 99 4.91 2.23 -8.18
CA LEU A 99 3.49 2.59 -8.01
C LEU A 99 2.56 1.76 -8.90
N GLU A 100 3.03 1.20 -10.00
CA GLU A 100 2.26 0.27 -10.83
C GLU A 100 1.67 -0.87 -9.99
N PHE A 101 2.48 -1.45 -9.12
CA PHE A 101 2.07 -2.57 -8.26
C PHE A 101 1.10 -2.12 -7.17
N LEU A 102 1.39 -0.99 -6.50
CA LEU A 102 0.56 -0.46 -5.41
C LEU A 102 -0.81 0.00 -5.89
N LEU A 103 -0.90 0.52 -7.12
CA LEU A 103 -2.13 1.02 -7.70
C LEU A 103 -2.93 -0.06 -8.46
N ASN A 104 -2.40 -1.28 -8.55
CA ASN A 104 -3.09 -2.41 -9.16
C ASN A 104 -3.66 -3.32 -8.07
N LYS A 105 -4.91 -3.08 -7.69
CA LYS A 105 -5.59 -3.81 -6.61
C LYS A 105 -5.64 -5.32 -6.86
N GLU A 106 -5.97 -5.74 -8.07
CA GLU A 106 -6.08 -7.15 -8.45
C GLU A 106 -4.72 -7.85 -8.33
N TYR A 107 -3.65 -7.18 -8.75
CA TYR A 107 -2.29 -7.68 -8.58
C TYR A 107 -1.95 -7.86 -7.09
N LEU A 108 -2.22 -6.85 -6.25
CA LEU A 108 -1.97 -6.94 -4.81
C LEU A 108 -2.74 -8.10 -4.18
N ILE A 109 -4.01 -8.24 -4.48
CA ILE A 109 -4.85 -9.33 -3.99
C ILE A 109 -4.28 -10.69 -4.40
N SER A 110 -3.89 -10.85 -5.66
CA SER A 110 -3.31 -12.10 -6.16
C SER A 110 -2.00 -12.47 -5.45
N LYS A 111 -1.16 -11.48 -5.15
CA LYS A 111 0.08 -11.71 -4.38
C LYS A 111 -0.20 -12.04 -2.91
N ILE A 112 -1.05 -11.25 -2.26
CA ILE A 112 -1.42 -11.47 -0.84
C ILE A 112 -2.04 -12.85 -0.65
N TYR A 113 -2.84 -13.33 -1.60
CA TYR A 113 -3.46 -14.65 -1.54
C TYR A 113 -2.43 -15.78 -1.34
N ASN A 114 -1.27 -15.67 -2.01
CA ASN A 114 -0.21 -16.68 -1.98
C ASN A 114 0.85 -16.44 -0.90
N LEU A 115 0.81 -15.30 -0.20
CA LEU A 115 1.80 -14.96 0.82
C LEU A 115 1.33 -15.32 2.22
N LYS A 116 2.31 -15.57 3.08
CA LYS A 116 2.09 -15.66 4.53
C LYS A 116 2.24 -14.25 5.13
N PRO A 117 1.29 -13.80 5.96
CA PRO A 117 1.43 -12.54 6.67
C PRO A 117 2.54 -12.64 7.71
N LEU A 118 3.28 -11.55 7.86
CA LEU A 118 4.26 -11.36 8.92
C LEU A 118 3.68 -10.37 9.94
N GLU A 119 3.63 -10.78 11.21
CA GLU A 119 3.23 -9.87 12.27
C GLU A 119 4.43 -9.04 12.74
N ILE A 120 4.31 -7.70 12.72
CA ILE A 120 5.35 -6.79 13.17
C ILE A 120 4.88 -6.11 14.47
N ASN A 121 5.68 -6.25 15.54
CA ASN A 121 5.48 -5.59 16.84
C ASN A 121 4.07 -5.80 17.43
N LYS A 122 3.40 -6.91 17.12
CA LYS A 122 2.02 -7.21 17.53
C LYS A 122 0.98 -6.14 17.11
N LYS A 123 1.36 -5.16 16.30
CA LYS A 123 0.52 -4.03 15.86
C LYS A 123 0.15 -4.08 14.39
N TYR A 124 1.05 -4.58 13.54
CA TYR A 124 0.92 -4.54 12.10
C TYR A 124 0.96 -5.93 11.50
N ILE A 125 0.27 -6.09 10.40
CA ILE A 125 0.36 -7.24 9.50
C ILE A 125 1.07 -6.76 8.25
N ASN A 126 2.19 -7.40 7.90
CA ASN A 126 2.97 -7.09 6.72
C ASN A 126 2.85 -8.21 5.69
N PHE A 127 2.67 -7.82 4.43
CA PHE A 127 2.89 -8.70 3.28
C PHE A 127 4.10 -8.20 2.49
N LYS A 128 5.10 -9.06 2.40
CA LYS A 128 6.33 -8.80 1.66
C LYS A 128 6.22 -9.38 0.25
N ILE A 129 6.21 -8.52 -0.74
CA ILE A 129 6.16 -8.86 -2.17
C ILE A 129 7.54 -8.61 -2.77
N LEU A 130 8.07 -9.59 -3.46
CA LEU A 130 9.28 -9.44 -4.26
C LEU A 130 8.89 -9.42 -5.74
N GLU A 131 9.22 -8.34 -6.44
CA GLU A 131 8.88 -8.17 -7.85
C GLU A 131 9.97 -7.39 -8.59
N ASN A 132 10.50 -7.98 -9.67
CA ASN A 132 11.55 -7.35 -10.50
C ASN A 132 12.73 -6.79 -9.68
N ASN A 133 13.25 -7.57 -8.73
CA ASN A 133 14.28 -7.22 -7.77
C ASN A 133 13.93 -6.06 -6.81
N ASN A 134 12.67 -5.63 -6.77
CA ASN A 134 12.18 -4.67 -5.80
C ASN A 134 11.45 -5.39 -4.67
N GLU A 135 11.64 -4.90 -3.46
CA GLU A 135 10.88 -5.31 -2.29
C GLU A 135 9.76 -4.30 -2.03
N ILE A 136 8.54 -4.80 -1.94
CA ILE A 136 7.37 -4.01 -1.59
C ILE A 136 6.79 -4.60 -0.32
N ASN A 137 6.71 -3.82 0.73
CA ASN A 137 6.04 -4.20 1.97
C ASN A 137 4.72 -3.44 2.08
N ILE A 138 3.64 -4.13 2.42
CA ILE A 138 2.31 -3.54 2.58
C ILE A 138 1.85 -3.79 4.01
N PHE A 139 1.51 -2.72 4.72
CA PHE A 139 1.19 -2.74 6.13
C PHE A 139 -0.31 -2.56 6.36
N PHE A 140 -0.88 -3.45 7.15
CA PHE A 140 -2.26 -3.38 7.61
C PHE A 140 -2.28 -3.28 9.14
N ASP A 141 -3.21 -2.51 9.67
CA ASP A 141 -3.48 -2.47 11.11
C ASP A 141 -4.05 -3.81 11.58
N LYS A 142 -3.52 -4.35 12.68
CA LYS A 142 -3.95 -5.66 13.17
C LYS A 142 -5.36 -5.66 13.75
N LYS A 143 -5.87 -4.52 14.24
CA LYS A 143 -7.18 -4.43 14.89
C LYS A 143 -8.31 -4.33 13.89
N ASN A 144 -8.17 -3.43 12.92
CA ASN A 144 -9.23 -3.10 11.97
C ASN A 144 -8.95 -3.58 10.53
N LEU A 145 -7.75 -4.13 10.28
CA LEU A 145 -7.28 -4.66 9.00
C LEU A 145 -7.25 -3.63 7.85
N ASN A 146 -7.28 -2.35 8.18
CA ASN A 146 -7.16 -1.29 7.19
C ASN A 146 -5.70 -1.14 6.73
N LEU A 147 -5.53 -0.76 5.47
CA LEU A 147 -4.24 -0.33 4.96
C LEU A 147 -3.75 0.88 5.75
N ILE A 148 -2.53 0.81 6.28
CA ILE A 148 -1.90 1.88 7.05
C ILE A 148 -0.60 2.38 6.43
N GLY A 149 -0.13 1.74 5.36
CA GLY A 149 1.05 2.20 4.67
C GLY A 149 1.72 1.14 3.82
N TRP A 150 2.82 1.53 3.24
CA TRP A 150 3.66 0.67 2.43
C TRP A 150 5.11 1.16 2.43
N GLN A 151 6.00 0.25 2.08
CA GLN A 151 7.41 0.53 1.81
C GLN A 151 7.73 0.06 0.41
N THR A 152 8.45 0.86 -0.35
CA THR A 152 8.95 0.55 -1.68
C THR A 152 10.16 1.42 -1.97
N VAL A 153 10.71 1.36 -3.18
CA VAL A 153 11.70 2.34 -3.65
C VAL A 153 10.99 3.46 -4.43
N ASP A 154 11.59 4.63 -4.46
CA ASP A 154 11.15 5.71 -5.35
C ASP A 154 11.74 5.53 -6.76
N ILE A 155 11.50 6.50 -7.66
CA ILE A 155 12.03 6.47 -9.04
C ILE A 155 13.55 6.60 -9.12
N TYR A 156 14.21 7.01 -8.03
CA TYR A 156 15.67 7.13 -7.90
C TYR A 156 16.29 5.98 -7.10
N GLN A 157 15.51 4.91 -6.86
CA GLN A 157 15.90 3.73 -6.07
C GLN A 157 16.18 4.02 -4.59
N ASN A 158 15.70 5.13 -4.05
CA ASN A 158 15.74 5.39 -2.62
C ASN A 158 14.61 4.67 -1.90
N LEU A 159 14.92 4.11 -0.73
CA LEU A 159 13.89 3.51 0.12
C LEU A 159 12.88 4.59 0.56
N ALA A 160 11.61 4.34 0.26
CA ALA A 160 10.49 5.20 0.60
C ALA A 160 9.50 4.44 1.47
N VAL A 161 9.31 4.90 2.70
CA VAL A 161 8.30 4.35 3.63
C VAL A 161 7.18 5.38 3.74
N THR A 162 5.97 4.95 3.47
CA THR A 162 4.78 5.82 3.53
C THR A 162 3.79 5.25 4.53
N PHE A 163 3.46 6.03 5.55
CA PHE A 163 2.34 5.75 6.46
C PHE A 163 1.18 6.67 6.13
N ILE A 164 -0.04 6.14 6.25
CA ILE A 164 -1.27 6.85 5.94
C ILE A 164 -2.17 6.97 7.16
N SER A 165 -2.92 8.05 7.23
CA SER A 165 -3.88 8.34 8.29
C SER A 165 -5.14 9.01 7.73
N SER A 166 -6.17 9.23 8.56
CA SER A 166 -7.43 9.85 8.14
C SER A 166 -8.08 9.18 6.92
N VAL A 167 -7.92 7.85 6.83
CA VAL A 167 -8.34 7.08 5.65
C VAL A 167 -9.86 7.11 5.51
N LYS A 168 -10.33 7.51 4.32
CA LYS A 168 -11.73 7.46 3.91
C LYS A 168 -11.85 6.57 2.68
N ILE A 169 -12.75 5.59 2.74
CA ILE A 169 -12.95 4.57 1.71
C ILE A 169 -14.24 4.88 0.94
N ASN A 170 -14.21 4.70 -0.37
CA ASN A 170 -15.35 4.80 -1.27
C ASN A 170 -16.13 6.12 -1.16
N GLN A 171 -15.40 7.22 -0.90
CA GLN A 171 -16.00 8.54 -0.89
C GLN A 171 -16.33 8.98 -2.33
N LYS A 172 -17.39 9.81 -2.45
CA LYS A 172 -17.72 10.46 -3.73
C LYS A 172 -16.57 11.41 -4.10
N ILE A 173 -15.87 11.06 -5.18
CA ILE A 173 -14.77 11.89 -5.70
C ILE A 173 -15.38 12.87 -6.70
N ASN A 174 -15.34 14.17 -6.41
CA ASN A 174 -15.67 15.18 -7.40
C ASN A 174 -14.54 15.21 -8.43
N ASN A 175 -14.85 14.81 -9.67
CA ASN A 175 -13.92 14.99 -10.78
C ASN A 175 -13.79 16.51 -11.01
N LYS A 176 -12.70 17.10 -10.52
CA LYS A 176 -12.23 18.41 -10.94
C LYS A 176 -11.25 18.25 -12.08
#